data_e37f7f769642c853eeb041507d607c53
#
_entry.id   e37f7f769642c853eeb041507d607c53
#
_cell.length_a   1.000
_cell.length_b   1.000
_cell.length_c   1.000
_cell.angle_alpha   90.00
_cell.angle_beta   90.00
_cell.angle_gamma   90.00
#
_symmetry.space_group_name_H-M   'P 1'
#
loop_
_entity.id
_entity.type
_entity.pdbx_description
1 polymer ?
#
loop_
_entity_poly.entity_id
_entity_poly.type
_entity_poly.pdbx_seq_one_letter_code
_entity_poly.pdbx_strand_id
1 'polypeptide(L)'
;MTKMEQVYGGSLYDLAKEEGLTEQIYSELQQVIAIFDGAPDYWRFLQTLSIAKDERCKALDEALGGRVQPYLLNFLKILCENGTMGGLKGCAQEYRRRYNEDHDIVEVRATTAVEMNPQLQEALKAKLQTLLGKTVELTFKVDASCMGGVLLELPGKQMDGTVKHRLESVAAALKNAAV
;
A
#
# COMPACT_ATOMS: atom_id res chain seq x y z
N MET A 1 -0.10 -0.94 -11.26
CA MET A 1 -1.28 -1.81 -10.97
C MET A 1 -1.93 -2.19 -12.30
N THR A 2 -2.07 -3.46 -12.58
CA THR A 2 -2.70 -3.97 -13.79
C THR A 2 -4.23 -4.01 -13.64
N LYS A 3 -4.97 -4.02 -14.76
CA LYS A 3 -6.45 -4.15 -14.73
C LYS A 3 -6.90 -5.43 -14.00
N MET A 4 -6.14 -6.49 -14.14
CA MET A 4 -6.38 -7.77 -13.46
C MET A 4 -6.26 -7.62 -11.93
N GLU A 5 -5.21 -7.01 -11.42
CA GLU A 5 -5.02 -6.77 -10.00
C GLU A 5 -6.15 -5.94 -9.39
N GLN A 6 -6.66 -4.95 -10.13
CA GLN A 6 -7.81 -4.15 -9.71
C GLN A 6 -9.10 -4.98 -9.61
N VAL A 7 -9.35 -5.84 -10.59
CA VAL A 7 -10.55 -6.70 -10.59
C VAL A 7 -10.48 -7.70 -9.45
N TYR A 8 -9.39 -8.44 -9.32
CA TYR A 8 -9.26 -9.47 -8.29
C TYR A 8 -9.22 -8.89 -6.86
N GLY A 9 -8.42 -7.83 -6.66
CA GLY A 9 -8.36 -7.16 -5.35
C GLY A 9 -9.69 -6.52 -4.96
N GLY A 10 -10.38 -5.92 -5.94
CA GLY A 10 -11.71 -5.36 -5.76
C GLY A 10 -12.76 -6.42 -5.41
N SER A 11 -12.78 -7.54 -6.13
CA SER A 11 -13.73 -8.64 -5.85
C SER A 11 -13.51 -9.27 -4.48
N LEU A 12 -12.25 -9.40 -4.04
CA LEU A 12 -11.95 -9.87 -2.69
C LEU A 12 -12.49 -8.89 -1.63
N TYR A 13 -12.35 -7.58 -1.88
CA TYR A 13 -12.87 -6.56 -0.96
C TYR A 13 -14.41 -6.59 -0.90
N ASP A 14 -15.06 -6.66 -2.05
CA ASP A 14 -16.53 -6.70 -2.13
C ASP A 14 -17.07 -7.91 -1.38
N LEU A 15 -16.47 -9.09 -1.56
CA LEU A 15 -16.82 -10.31 -0.83
C LEU A 15 -16.57 -10.16 0.69
N ALA A 16 -15.42 -9.60 1.07
CA ALA A 16 -15.10 -9.36 2.48
C ALA A 16 -16.09 -8.39 3.14
N LYS A 17 -16.60 -7.43 2.38
CA LYS A 17 -17.60 -6.46 2.84
C LYS A 17 -18.96 -7.11 3.03
N GLU A 18 -19.40 -7.97 2.11
CA GLU A 18 -20.65 -8.73 2.23
C GLU A 18 -20.65 -9.65 3.45
N GLU A 19 -19.51 -10.27 3.76
CA GLU A 19 -19.35 -11.20 4.89
C GLU A 19 -18.99 -10.49 6.21
N GLY A 20 -18.76 -9.18 6.21
CA GLY A 20 -18.37 -8.42 7.41
C GLY A 20 -16.96 -8.74 7.92
N LEU A 21 -16.07 -9.18 7.03
CA LEU A 21 -14.71 -9.66 7.34
C LEU A 21 -13.61 -8.73 6.79
N THR A 22 -13.94 -7.47 6.49
CA THR A 22 -13.00 -6.54 5.81
C THR A 22 -11.71 -6.33 6.59
N GLU A 23 -11.79 -6.10 7.89
CA GLU A 23 -10.61 -5.84 8.73
C GLU A 23 -9.77 -7.12 8.93
N GLN A 24 -10.44 -8.26 9.14
CA GLN A 24 -9.76 -9.53 9.33
C GLN A 24 -8.99 -9.94 8.07
N ILE A 25 -9.65 -9.93 6.90
CA ILE A 25 -9.00 -10.27 5.63
C ILE A 25 -7.89 -9.28 5.30
N TYR A 26 -8.06 -7.99 5.62
CA TYR A 26 -7.00 -6.99 5.46
C TYR A 26 -5.75 -7.35 6.26
N SER A 27 -5.91 -7.65 7.55
CA SER A 27 -4.80 -8.04 8.43
C SER A 27 -4.12 -9.33 7.97
N GLU A 28 -4.91 -10.36 7.64
CA GLU A 28 -4.40 -11.65 7.18
C GLU A 28 -3.66 -11.52 5.84
N LEU A 29 -4.16 -10.70 4.91
CA LEU A 29 -3.53 -10.45 3.62
C LEU A 29 -2.13 -9.81 3.78
N GLN A 30 -1.99 -8.87 4.73
CA GLN A 30 -0.69 -8.28 5.06
C GLN A 30 0.27 -9.32 5.65
N GLN A 31 -0.22 -10.19 6.54
CA GLN A 31 0.59 -11.25 7.12
C GLN A 31 1.06 -12.27 6.07
N VAL A 32 0.17 -12.67 5.17
CA VAL A 32 0.50 -13.58 4.06
C VAL A 32 1.59 -12.99 3.16
N ILE A 33 1.49 -11.71 2.82
CA ILE A 33 2.51 -11.03 2.02
C ILE A 33 3.85 -10.99 2.77
N ALA A 34 3.84 -10.69 4.06
CA ALA A 34 5.06 -10.69 4.88
C ALA A 34 5.70 -12.08 4.96
N ILE A 35 4.90 -13.14 5.08
CA ILE A 35 5.39 -14.53 5.05
C ILE A 35 6.06 -14.84 3.70
N PHE A 36 5.44 -14.47 2.60
CA PHE A 36 5.98 -14.71 1.26
C PHE A 36 7.26 -13.89 0.99
N ASP A 37 7.34 -12.67 1.51
CA ASP A 37 8.56 -11.86 1.43
C ASP A 37 9.71 -12.46 2.27
N GLY A 38 9.39 -13.13 3.38
CA GLY A 38 10.35 -13.87 4.20
C GLY A 38 10.77 -15.23 3.62
N ALA A 39 10.02 -15.78 2.66
CA ALA A 39 10.25 -17.09 2.05
C ALA A 39 10.31 -17.00 0.51
N PRO A 40 11.37 -16.41 -0.07
CA PRO A 40 11.46 -16.15 -1.52
C PRO A 40 11.45 -17.41 -2.38
N ASP A 41 11.96 -18.54 -1.88
CA ASP A 41 11.93 -19.81 -2.61
C ASP A 41 10.51 -20.38 -2.69
N TYR A 42 9.74 -20.28 -1.62
CA TYR A 42 8.34 -20.66 -1.61
C TYR A 42 7.50 -19.75 -2.53
N TRP A 43 7.77 -18.47 -2.50
CA TRP A 43 7.15 -17.52 -3.40
C TRP A 43 7.44 -17.83 -4.88
N ARG A 44 8.69 -18.16 -5.20
CA ARG A 44 9.09 -18.59 -6.56
C ARG A 44 8.41 -19.89 -6.97
N PHE A 45 8.32 -20.89 -6.05
CA PHE A 45 7.61 -22.14 -6.27
C PHE A 45 6.16 -21.91 -6.71
N LEU A 46 5.42 -21.04 -5.99
CA LEU A 46 4.03 -20.74 -6.32
C LEU A 46 3.84 -20.04 -7.67
N GLN A 47 4.85 -19.32 -8.15
CA GLN A 47 4.83 -18.63 -9.44
C GLN A 47 5.30 -19.52 -10.62
N THR A 48 5.92 -20.64 -10.34
CA THR A 48 6.52 -21.52 -11.36
C THR A 48 5.44 -22.30 -12.10
N LEU A 49 5.13 -21.92 -13.34
CA LEU A 49 4.08 -22.54 -14.14
C LEU A 49 4.42 -23.95 -14.63
N SER A 50 5.67 -24.39 -14.59
CA SER A 50 6.08 -25.76 -14.92
C SER A 50 5.68 -26.78 -13.85
N ILE A 51 5.33 -26.34 -12.65
CA ILE A 51 4.81 -27.20 -11.57
C ILE A 51 3.29 -27.29 -11.71
N ALA A 52 2.75 -28.50 -11.53
CA ALA A 52 1.32 -28.72 -11.64
C ALA A 52 0.53 -27.81 -10.67
N LYS A 53 -0.56 -27.21 -11.17
CA LYS A 53 -1.39 -26.29 -10.37
C LYS A 53 -1.92 -26.94 -9.09
N ASP A 54 -2.30 -28.22 -9.15
CA ASP A 54 -2.81 -28.98 -7.99
C ASP A 54 -1.75 -29.11 -6.89
N GLU A 55 -0.49 -29.27 -7.27
CA GLU A 55 0.63 -29.36 -6.34
C GLU A 55 0.90 -28.01 -5.66
N ARG A 56 0.85 -26.92 -6.42
CA ARG A 56 0.97 -25.57 -5.88
C ARG A 56 -0.19 -25.18 -4.95
N CYS A 57 -1.42 -25.59 -5.31
CA CYS A 57 -2.61 -25.35 -4.47
C CYS A 57 -2.56 -26.17 -3.18
N LYS A 58 -2.10 -27.43 -3.24
CA LYS A 58 -1.88 -28.27 -2.04
C LYS A 58 -0.85 -27.65 -1.10
N ALA A 59 0.24 -27.13 -1.64
CA ALA A 59 1.24 -26.44 -0.83
C ALA A 59 0.66 -25.19 -0.11
N LEU A 60 -0.27 -24.46 -0.76
CA LEU A 60 -1.01 -23.37 -0.10
C LEU A 60 -1.91 -23.87 1.02
N ASP A 61 -2.61 -25.00 0.81
CA ASP A 61 -3.44 -25.62 1.86
C ASP A 61 -2.62 -26.06 3.07
N GLU A 62 -1.47 -26.67 2.85
CA GLU A 62 -0.58 -27.13 3.91
C GLU A 62 0.03 -25.95 4.70
N ALA A 63 0.38 -24.86 4.01
CA ALA A 63 1.02 -23.70 4.64
C ALA A 63 0.02 -22.81 5.39
N LEU A 64 -1.14 -22.54 4.80
CA LEU A 64 -2.11 -21.53 5.24
C LEU A 64 -3.45 -22.10 5.71
N GLY A 65 -3.72 -23.40 5.45
CA GLY A 65 -4.97 -24.05 5.82
C GLY A 65 -5.26 -23.94 7.32
N GLY A 66 -6.46 -23.45 7.66
CA GLY A 66 -6.88 -23.24 9.05
C GLY A 66 -6.18 -22.06 9.78
N ARG A 67 -5.29 -21.35 9.11
CA ARG A 67 -4.58 -20.17 9.68
C ARG A 67 -5.10 -18.85 9.14
N VAL A 68 -5.74 -18.88 7.99
CA VAL A 68 -6.34 -17.71 7.33
C VAL A 68 -7.81 -18.00 7.01
N GLN A 69 -8.57 -16.97 6.77
CA GLN A 69 -9.96 -17.08 6.35
C GLN A 69 -10.10 -17.91 5.06
N PRO A 70 -11.12 -18.79 4.99
CA PRO A 70 -11.34 -19.62 3.81
C PRO A 70 -11.48 -18.81 2.50
N TYR A 71 -12.09 -17.62 2.56
CA TYR A 71 -12.23 -16.73 1.41
C TYR A 71 -10.86 -16.25 0.90
N LEU A 72 -9.95 -15.88 1.81
CA LEU A 72 -8.59 -15.48 1.45
C LEU A 72 -7.80 -16.66 0.86
N LEU A 73 -7.92 -17.84 1.47
CA LEU A 73 -7.25 -19.05 0.96
C LEU A 73 -7.73 -19.40 -0.45
N ASN A 74 -9.05 -19.38 -0.68
CA ASN A 74 -9.63 -19.61 -2.00
C ASN A 74 -9.17 -18.56 -3.02
N PHE A 75 -9.09 -17.32 -2.62
CA PHE A 75 -8.55 -16.25 -3.46
C PHE A 75 -7.10 -16.52 -3.88
N LEU A 76 -6.23 -16.93 -2.94
CA LEU A 76 -4.85 -17.30 -3.24
C LEU A 76 -4.75 -18.50 -4.20
N LYS A 77 -5.63 -19.50 -4.03
CA LYS A 77 -5.72 -20.64 -4.95
C LYS A 77 -6.11 -20.20 -6.35
N ILE A 78 -7.10 -19.33 -6.50
CA ILE A 78 -7.52 -18.80 -7.80
C ILE A 78 -6.35 -18.07 -8.50
N LEU A 79 -5.59 -17.25 -7.77
CA LEU A 79 -4.40 -16.60 -8.32
C LEU A 79 -3.33 -17.61 -8.73
N CYS A 80 -3.17 -18.68 -7.96
CA CYS A 80 -2.22 -19.76 -8.23
C CYS A 80 -2.61 -20.57 -9.46
N GLU A 81 -3.87 -20.96 -9.60
CA GLU A 81 -4.41 -21.69 -10.74
C GLU A 81 -4.29 -20.93 -12.04
N ASN A 82 -4.57 -19.63 -12.00
CA ASN A 82 -4.48 -18.74 -13.14
C ASN A 82 -3.04 -18.29 -13.46
N GLY A 83 -2.04 -18.71 -12.67
CA GLY A 83 -0.65 -18.29 -12.86
C GLY A 83 -0.41 -16.79 -12.63
N THR A 84 -1.30 -16.15 -11.88
CA THR A 84 -1.28 -14.69 -11.62
C THR A 84 -0.82 -14.35 -10.21
N MET A 85 -0.18 -15.31 -9.53
CA MET A 85 0.28 -15.14 -8.15
C MET A 85 1.22 -13.93 -7.97
N GLY A 86 2.03 -13.60 -8.99
CA GLY A 86 2.90 -12.41 -8.99
C GLY A 86 2.14 -11.08 -8.81
N GLY A 87 0.84 -11.05 -9.13
CA GLY A 87 -0.04 -9.89 -8.94
C GLY A 87 -0.60 -9.72 -7.54
N LEU A 88 -0.31 -10.63 -6.59
CA LEU A 88 -0.87 -10.60 -5.23
C LEU A 88 -0.66 -9.24 -4.52
N LYS A 89 0.53 -8.67 -4.64
CA LYS A 89 0.84 -7.35 -4.03
C LYS A 89 -0.02 -6.24 -4.63
N GLY A 90 -0.28 -6.28 -5.93
CA GLY A 90 -1.17 -5.33 -6.60
C GLY A 90 -2.64 -5.51 -6.17
N CYS A 91 -3.09 -6.76 -6.01
CA CYS A 91 -4.43 -7.05 -5.47
C CYS A 91 -4.58 -6.53 -4.04
N ALA A 92 -3.55 -6.70 -3.19
CA ALA A 92 -3.54 -6.18 -1.83
C ALA A 92 -3.56 -4.65 -1.78
N GLN A 93 -2.88 -3.98 -2.72
CA GLN A 93 -2.94 -2.52 -2.84
C GLN A 93 -4.34 -2.04 -3.22
N GLU A 94 -5.03 -2.73 -4.14
CA GLU A 94 -6.41 -2.38 -4.48
C GLU A 94 -7.37 -2.64 -3.31
N TYR A 95 -7.21 -3.76 -2.61
CA TYR A 95 -7.97 -4.05 -1.38
C TYR A 95 -7.81 -2.94 -0.36
N ARG A 96 -6.56 -2.56 -0.06
CA ARG A 96 -6.21 -1.47 0.86
C ARG A 96 -6.81 -0.13 0.42
N ARG A 97 -6.77 0.19 -0.88
CA ARG A 97 -7.36 1.41 -1.42
C ARG A 97 -8.86 1.49 -1.11
N ARG A 98 -9.61 0.41 -1.39
CA ARG A 98 -11.05 0.35 -1.12
C ARG A 98 -11.36 0.35 0.37
N TYR A 99 -10.57 -0.38 1.16
CA TYR A 99 -10.67 -0.37 2.62
C TYR A 99 -10.50 1.05 3.17
N ASN A 100 -9.50 1.76 2.71
CA ASN A 100 -9.22 3.13 3.13
C ASN A 100 -10.33 4.11 2.70
N GLU A 101 -10.88 3.94 1.49
CA GLU A 101 -12.02 4.74 1.01
C GLU A 101 -13.26 4.55 1.88
N ASP A 102 -13.60 3.33 2.21
CA ASP A 102 -14.78 3.00 3.02
C ASP A 102 -14.66 3.41 4.51
N HIS A 103 -13.43 3.44 5.02
CA HIS A 103 -13.15 3.81 6.43
C HIS A 103 -12.69 5.26 6.59
N ASP A 104 -12.78 6.07 5.52
CA ASP A 104 -12.30 7.47 5.52
C ASP A 104 -10.85 7.62 6.00
N ILE A 105 -9.99 6.68 5.60
CA ILE A 105 -8.56 6.70 5.89
C ILE A 105 -7.81 7.32 4.71
N VAL A 106 -6.93 8.26 4.98
CA VAL A 106 -6.04 8.87 3.99
C VAL A 106 -4.60 8.55 4.33
N GLU A 107 -3.91 7.86 3.43
CA GLU A 107 -2.48 7.64 3.54
C GLU A 107 -1.72 8.88 3.08
N VAL A 108 -0.87 9.39 3.94
CA VAL A 108 0.00 10.53 3.63
C VAL A 108 1.44 10.13 3.83
N ARG A 109 2.25 10.30 2.80
CA ARG A 109 3.70 10.14 2.92
C ARG A 109 4.34 11.51 3.15
N ALA A 110 5.03 11.65 4.27
CA ALA A 110 5.80 12.83 4.62
C ALA A 110 7.28 12.57 4.37
N THR A 111 7.89 13.28 3.42
CA THR A 111 9.33 13.22 3.16
C THR A 111 9.99 14.45 3.77
N THR A 112 11.02 14.23 4.59
CA THR A 112 11.75 15.28 5.33
C THR A 112 13.25 15.14 5.14
N ALA A 113 14.02 16.21 5.26
CA ALA A 113 15.47 16.19 5.12
C ALA A 113 16.18 15.47 6.28
N VAL A 114 15.57 15.48 7.46
CA VAL A 114 16.08 14.83 8.68
C VAL A 114 14.93 14.09 9.37
N GLU A 115 15.27 13.16 10.24
CA GLU A 115 14.28 12.45 11.04
C GLU A 115 13.45 13.42 11.91
N MET A 116 12.13 13.30 11.82
CA MET A 116 11.22 14.17 12.54
C MET A 116 11.01 13.65 13.97
N ASN A 117 11.08 14.57 14.94
CA ASN A 117 10.78 14.26 16.34
C ASN A 117 9.34 13.71 16.47
N PRO A 118 9.10 12.67 17.30
CA PRO A 118 7.77 12.09 17.52
C PRO A 118 6.66 13.10 17.84
N GLN A 119 6.97 14.12 18.65
CA GLN A 119 6.02 15.19 18.97
C GLN A 119 5.58 15.99 17.73
N LEU A 120 6.51 16.26 16.81
CA LEU A 120 6.21 16.94 15.55
C LEU A 120 5.44 16.04 14.59
N GLN A 121 5.71 14.72 14.61
CA GLN A 121 4.97 13.74 13.82
C GLN A 121 3.50 13.71 14.25
N GLU A 122 3.24 13.66 15.55
CA GLU A 122 1.87 13.70 16.10
C GLU A 122 1.15 15.01 15.82
N ALA A 123 1.83 16.15 15.99
CA ALA A 123 1.28 17.46 15.67
C ALA A 123 0.93 17.61 14.17
N LEU A 124 1.77 17.06 13.28
CA LEU A 124 1.50 17.03 11.84
C LEU A 124 0.29 16.17 11.53
N LYS A 125 0.21 14.96 12.12
CA LYS A 125 -0.93 14.05 11.97
C LYS A 125 -2.24 14.71 12.40
N ALA A 126 -2.28 15.31 13.58
CA ALA A 126 -3.45 16.00 14.11
C ALA A 126 -3.91 17.16 13.21
N LYS A 127 -2.97 17.98 12.70
CA LYS A 127 -3.30 19.04 11.74
C LYS A 127 -3.87 18.50 10.43
N LEU A 128 -3.29 17.44 9.89
CA LEU A 128 -3.78 16.83 8.66
C LEU A 128 -5.17 16.22 8.85
N GLN A 129 -5.43 15.56 9.98
CA GLN A 129 -6.77 15.04 10.33
C GLN A 129 -7.80 16.18 10.40
N THR A 130 -7.45 17.30 11.03
CA THR A 130 -8.34 18.48 11.12
C THR A 130 -8.61 19.08 9.74
N LEU A 131 -7.60 19.17 8.87
CA LEU A 131 -7.73 19.76 7.54
C LEU A 131 -8.50 18.85 6.55
N LEU A 132 -8.30 17.55 6.65
CA LEU A 132 -8.90 16.58 5.73
C LEU A 132 -10.26 16.07 6.22
N GLY A 133 -10.57 16.20 7.52
CA GLY A 133 -11.77 15.64 8.13
C GLY A 133 -11.81 14.10 8.14
N LYS A 134 -10.64 13.45 7.95
CA LYS A 134 -10.48 12.02 7.79
C LYS A 134 -9.40 11.47 8.73
N THR A 135 -9.42 10.16 8.94
CA THR A 135 -8.32 9.48 9.64
C THR A 135 -7.06 9.51 8.77
N VAL A 136 -5.93 9.93 9.33
CA VAL A 136 -4.67 10.02 8.59
C VAL A 136 -3.69 8.96 9.05
N GLU A 137 -3.23 8.13 8.11
CA GLU A 137 -2.08 7.26 8.27
C GLU A 137 -0.84 7.93 7.70
N LEU A 138 0.12 8.27 8.58
CA LEU A 138 1.36 8.94 8.20
C LEU A 138 2.50 7.93 8.06
N THR A 139 3.17 7.97 6.91
CA THR A 139 4.43 7.28 6.68
C THR A 139 5.53 8.31 6.49
N PHE A 140 6.65 8.16 7.20
CA PHE A 140 7.77 9.08 7.11
C PHE A 140 8.90 8.52 6.27
N LYS A 141 9.46 9.36 5.40
CA LYS A 141 10.67 9.06 4.63
C LYS A 141 11.69 10.17 4.87
N VAL A 142 12.95 9.80 5.09
CA VAL A 142 14.04 10.77 5.18
C VAL A 142 14.75 10.86 3.84
N ASP A 143 14.86 12.06 3.30
CA ASP A 143 15.57 12.38 2.06
C ASP A 143 16.30 13.72 2.19
N ALA A 144 17.61 13.66 2.36
CA ALA A 144 18.46 14.83 2.54
C ALA A 144 18.44 15.79 1.33
N SER A 145 18.00 15.33 0.15
CA SER A 145 17.89 16.17 -1.05
C SER A 145 16.86 17.30 -0.91
N CYS A 146 15.90 17.18 0.04
CA CYS A 146 14.90 18.22 0.34
C CYS A 146 15.49 19.49 0.94
N MET A 147 16.75 19.46 1.45
CA MET A 147 17.44 20.55 2.14
C MET A 147 16.76 21.05 3.43
N GLY A 148 15.50 20.75 3.65
CA GLY A 148 14.64 21.15 4.77
C GLY A 148 13.18 21.32 4.35
N GLY A 149 12.30 21.45 5.34
CA GLY A 149 10.86 21.48 5.12
C GLY A 149 10.26 20.07 5.00
N VAL A 150 9.02 20.00 4.53
CA VAL A 150 8.26 18.74 4.40
C VAL A 150 7.61 18.68 3.03
N LEU A 151 7.77 17.54 2.36
CA LEU A 151 7.02 17.16 1.18
C LEU A 151 5.91 16.19 1.62
N LEU A 152 4.65 16.52 1.36
CA LEU A 152 3.49 15.68 1.64
C LEU A 152 2.91 15.13 0.34
N GLU A 153 2.86 13.82 0.25
CA GLU A 153 2.23 13.11 -0.86
C GLU A 153 0.92 12.48 -0.36
N LEU A 154 -0.20 12.94 -0.92
CA LEU A 154 -1.54 12.41 -0.71
C LEU A 154 -2.04 11.73 -1.98
N PRO A 155 -3.04 10.86 -1.92
CA PRO A 155 -3.66 10.29 -3.11
C PRO A 155 -4.14 11.40 -4.06
N GLY A 156 -3.53 11.47 -5.26
CA GLY A 156 -3.87 12.46 -6.30
C GLY A 156 -3.41 13.89 -6.03
N LYS A 157 -2.71 14.18 -4.94
CA LYS A 157 -2.24 15.55 -4.61
C LYS A 157 -0.89 15.50 -3.91
N GLN A 158 -0.01 16.42 -4.31
CA GLN A 158 1.29 16.64 -3.68
C GLN A 158 1.37 18.06 -3.14
N MET A 159 1.88 18.21 -1.93
CA MET A 159 2.09 19.52 -1.29
C MET A 159 3.58 19.62 -0.95
N ASP A 160 4.29 20.43 -1.71
CA ASP A 160 5.72 20.63 -1.54
C ASP A 160 6.01 21.90 -0.74
N GLY A 161 6.39 21.71 0.52
CA GLY A 161 6.84 22.76 1.42
C GLY A 161 8.36 22.76 1.63
N THR A 162 9.13 22.11 0.75
CA THR A 162 10.58 22.03 0.91
C THR A 162 11.29 23.37 0.61
N VAL A 163 12.43 23.57 1.25
CA VAL A 163 13.31 24.72 0.98
C VAL A 163 13.80 24.70 -0.46
N LYS A 164 14.08 23.52 -1.00
CA LYS A 164 14.46 23.33 -2.40
C LYS A 164 13.41 23.90 -3.35
N HIS A 165 12.15 23.52 -3.20
CA HIS A 165 11.05 24.02 -4.05
C HIS A 165 10.88 25.54 -3.94
N ARG A 166 11.03 26.12 -2.74
CA ARG A 166 10.97 27.58 -2.54
C ARG A 166 12.12 28.29 -3.27
N LEU A 167 13.34 27.77 -3.21
CA LEU A 167 14.49 28.32 -3.93
C LEU A 167 14.32 28.22 -5.45
N GLU A 168 13.84 27.10 -5.95
CA GLU A 168 13.56 26.90 -7.39
C GLU A 168 12.47 27.86 -7.87
N SER A 169 11.42 28.06 -7.08
CA SER A 169 10.34 28.99 -7.39
C SER A 169 10.82 30.45 -7.45
N VAL A 170 11.67 30.87 -6.51
CA VAL A 170 12.29 32.21 -6.50
C VAL A 170 13.22 32.38 -7.70
N ALA A 171 14.05 31.36 -8.01
CA ALA A 171 14.96 31.39 -9.15
C ALA A 171 14.19 31.49 -10.49
N ALA A 172 13.06 30.77 -10.62
CA ALA A 172 12.19 30.87 -11.78
C ALA A 172 11.53 32.25 -11.92
N ALA A 173 11.04 32.82 -10.80
CA ALA A 173 10.46 34.17 -10.78
C ALA A 173 11.47 35.24 -11.20
N LEU A 174 12.72 35.14 -10.72
CA LEU A 174 13.79 36.07 -11.09
C LEU A 174 14.16 35.96 -12.59
N LYS A 175 14.23 34.76 -13.13
CA LYS A 175 14.48 34.56 -14.57
C LYS A 175 13.37 35.17 -15.44
N ASN A 176 12.13 35.06 -15.03
CA ASN A 176 10.98 35.61 -15.75
C ASN A 176 10.86 37.13 -15.60
N ALA A 177 11.40 37.70 -14.54
CA ALA A 177 11.40 39.16 -14.32
C ALA A 177 12.60 39.86 -14.99
N ALA A 178 13.62 39.10 -15.45
CA ALA A 178 14.83 39.64 -16.08
C ALA A 178 14.74 39.63 -17.63
N VAL A 179 13.59 39.32 -18.23
CA VAL A 179 13.24 39.44 -19.65
C VAL A 179 12.21 40.54 -19.83
#